data_49f7aa40a8c48d2b69925555edc90b51
#
_entry.id   49f7aa40a8c48d2b69925555edc90b51
#
_cell.length_a   1.000
_cell.length_b   1.000
_cell.length_c   1.000
_cell.angle_alpha   90.00
_cell.angle_beta   90.00
_cell.angle_gamma   90.00
#
_symmetry.space_group_name_H-M   'P 1'
#
loop_
_entity.id
_entity.type
_entity.pdbx_description
1 polymer ?
#
loop_
_entity_poly.entity_id
_entity_poly.type
_entity_poly.pdbx_seq_one_letter_code
_entity_poly.pdbx_strand_id
1 'polypeptide(L)'
;MPLRSGGLDAYGATHIGKVRSVNEDQFLIASLMKLVEIEQTSLQDSDLGQLTGPGRAALLMVADGVGGLQAGEKASETALENVARYVTQTMRCYYTVDEAAEERFIEELRTAVMRTHEDVQQAGEAHPGQEGMATTLTLVNVVNRRAYVVQVGDSRCYLFRDGELSQITRDQTVAQDLVDQGVMSAVTAEHSPFSHILSSAIGGTASPEVYTLDLHTDDMLLLSTDGLTKHVSNVELREQLGSPDSAEAICNRLLQMALDDGGSDNVTVVVARVLEPPVED
;
A
#
# COMPACT_ATOMS: atom_id res chain seq x y z
N MET A 1 19.01 -3.62 -3.16
CA MET A 1 19.50 -3.15 -1.85
C MET A 1 18.26 -2.73 -1.07
N PRO A 2 17.95 -3.28 0.12
CA PRO A 2 16.77 -2.87 0.87
C PRO A 2 16.84 -1.37 1.18
N LEU A 3 15.70 -0.68 1.02
CA LEU A 3 15.56 0.74 1.29
C LEU A 3 15.57 0.95 2.81
N ARG A 4 16.68 1.47 3.36
CA ARG A 4 16.79 1.91 4.76
C ARG A 4 16.52 3.40 4.92
N SER A 5 15.54 3.94 4.21
CA SER A 5 15.19 5.35 4.31
C SER A 5 13.84 5.52 5.01
N GLY A 6 13.66 6.63 5.70
CA GLY A 6 12.43 6.90 6.45
C GLY A 6 12.26 6.10 7.73
N GLY A 7 13.30 5.40 8.24
CA GLY A 7 13.20 4.57 9.45
C GLY A 7 12.53 3.21 9.21
N LEU A 8 12.47 2.74 7.97
CA LEU A 8 11.93 1.43 7.59
C LEU A 8 12.99 0.58 6.88
N ASP A 9 13.00 -0.72 7.17
CA ASP A 9 13.55 -1.77 6.31
C ASP A 9 12.38 -2.34 5.51
N ALA A 10 12.29 -2.00 4.20
CA ALA A 10 11.14 -2.33 3.39
C ALA A 10 11.55 -3.05 2.10
N TYR A 11 10.76 -4.05 1.70
CA TYR A 11 10.93 -4.80 0.48
C TYR A 11 9.59 -5.23 -0.10
N GLY A 12 9.48 -5.24 -1.43
CA GLY A 12 8.29 -5.70 -2.16
C GLY A 12 8.65 -6.70 -3.24
N ALA A 13 7.74 -7.62 -3.50
CA ALA A 13 7.84 -8.60 -4.58
C ALA A 13 6.47 -8.84 -5.20
N THR A 14 6.45 -9.09 -6.50
CA THR A 14 5.25 -9.46 -7.26
C THR A 14 5.53 -10.65 -8.15
N HIS A 15 4.52 -11.49 -8.38
CA HIS A 15 4.61 -12.66 -9.25
C HIS A 15 3.27 -12.92 -9.94
N ILE A 16 3.32 -13.33 -11.19
CA ILE A 16 2.12 -13.64 -12.00
C ILE A 16 1.27 -14.80 -11.45
N GLY A 17 1.81 -15.57 -10.51
CA GLY A 17 1.19 -16.83 -10.07
C GLY A 17 1.52 -18.00 -10.98
N LYS A 18 0.76 -19.09 -10.84
CA LYS A 18 0.92 -20.33 -11.65
C LYS A 18 -0.22 -20.55 -12.64
N VAL A 19 -1.28 -19.76 -12.56
CA VAL A 19 -2.53 -19.94 -13.32
C VAL A 19 -2.80 -18.79 -14.27
N ARG A 20 -2.50 -17.56 -13.86
CA ARG A 20 -2.73 -16.35 -14.65
C ARG A 20 -1.73 -16.23 -15.81
N SER A 21 -2.11 -15.56 -16.89
CA SER A 21 -1.27 -15.30 -18.05
C SER A 21 -0.69 -13.88 -18.10
N VAL A 22 -1.22 -12.98 -17.28
CA VAL A 22 -0.79 -11.58 -17.11
C VAL A 22 -0.69 -11.28 -15.63
N ASN A 23 0.26 -10.45 -15.26
CA ASN A 23 0.34 -9.90 -13.90
C ASN A 23 -0.29 -8.50 -13.92
N GLU A 24 -1.47 -8.38 -13.31
CA GLU A 24 -2.23 -7.13 -13.20
C GLU A 24 -1.96 -6.41 -11.87
N ASP A 25 -1.20 -7.05 -10.98
CA ASP A 25 -0.74 -6.47 -9.71
C ASP A 25 0.41 -5.49 -9.91
N GLN A 26 0.43 -4.44 -9.10
CA GLN A 26 1.55 -3.50 -9.00
C GLN A 26 1.86 -3.17 -7.54
N PHE A 27 3.11 -2.82 -7.26
CA PHE A 27 3.50 -2.23 -5.97
C PHE A 27 4.44 -1.05 -6.14
N LEU A 28 4.51 -0.19 -5.11
CA LEU A 28 5.46 0.90 -5.05
C LEU A 28 5.96 1.06 -3.62
N ILE A 29 7.28 1.21 -3.47
CA ILE A 29 7.95 1.61 -2.23
C ILE A 29 8.76 2.85 -2.54
N ALA A 30 8.48 3.96 -1.86
CA ALA A 30 9.18 5.22 -2.08
C ALA A 30 9.55 5.89 -0.75
N SER A 31 10.63 6.66 -0.79
CA SER A 31 11.02 7.55 0.29
C SER A 31 10.80 8.98 -0.13
N LEU A 32 10.19 9.75 0.75
CA LEU A 32 9.97 11.16 0.56
C LEU A 32 11.06 11.93 1.33
N MET A 33 11.89 12.66 0.59
CA MET A 33 13.03 13.39 1.13
C MET A 33 12.87 14.89 0.93
N LYS A 34 13.43 15.67 1.85
CA LYS A 34 13.56 17.11 1.68
C LYS A 34 14.87 17.40 0.96
N LEU A 35 14.77 18.08 -0.19
CA LEU A 35 15.90 18.59 -0.95
C LEU A 35 15.94 20.10 -0.83
N VAL A 36 17.12 20.65 -0.53
CA VAL A 36 17.40 22.09 -0.65
C VAL A 36 18.46 22.25 -1.73
N GLU A 37 18.12 22.94 -2.81
CA GLU A 37 19.03 23.34 -3.86
C GLU A 37 19.45 24.79 -3.62
N ILE A 38 20.76 25.04 -3.50
CA ILE A 38 21.31 26.37 -3.28
C ILE A 38 21.65 26.97 -4.63
N GLU A 39 20.81 27.90 -5.09
CA GLU A 39 21.01 28.55 -6.37
C GLU A 39 22.07 29.68 -6.30
N GLN A 40 22.22 30.32 -5.13
CA GLN A 40 23.21 31.39 -4.91
C GLN A 40 23.54 31.54 -3.43
N THR A 41 24.82 31.73 -3.09
CA THR A 41 25.27 31.95 -1.72
C THR A 41 26.45 32.92 -1.67
N SER A 42 26.60 33.63 -0.55
CA SER A 42 27.78 34.44 -0.21
C SER A 42 28.74 33.70 0.75
N LEU A 43 28.44 32.44 1.09
CA LEU A 43 29.30 31.61 1.94
C LEU A 43 30.58 31.25 1.17
N GLN A 44 31.75 31.43 1.82
CA GLN A 44 33.04 31.03 1.25
C GLN A 44 33.25 29.53 1.47
N ASP A 45 33.78 28.84 0.46
CA ASP A 45 34.14 27.43 0.50
C ASP A 45 32.97 26.48 0.89
N SER A 46 31.76 26.78 0.38
CA SER A 46 30.61 25.87 0.65
C SER A 46 30.55 24.74 -0.37
N ASP A 47 30.80 23.51 0.05
CA ASP A 47 30.42 22.28 -0.66
C ASP A 47 28.89 22.05 -0.62
N LEU A 48 28.13 23.11 -0.33
CA LEU A 48 26.69 23.09 -0.10
C LEU A 48 25.90 23.20 -1.41
N GLY A 49 26.24 22.44 -2.47
CA GLY A 49 25.47 22.48 -3.73
C GLY A 49 24.04 21.99 -3.56
N GLN A 50 23.86 20.87 -2.89
CA GLN A 50 22.57 20.28 -2.54
C GLN A 50 22.62 19.74 -1.12
N LEU A 51 21.62 20.09 -0.30
CA LEU A 51 21.46 19.55 1.04
C LEU A 51 20.24 18.62 1.04
N THR A 52 20.47 17.37 1.40
CA THR A 52 19.40 16.41 1.61
C THR A 52 19.23 16.17 3.11
N GLY A 53 18.01 16.41 3.60
CA GLY A 53 17.63 16.00 4.97
C GLY A 53 17.33 14.50 5.03
N PRO A 54 17.41 13.88 6.21
CA PRO A 54 16.97 12.50 6.36
C PRO A 54 15.51 12.38 5.90
N GLY A 55 15.24 11.37 5.07
CA GLY A 55 13.89 11.06 4.64
C GLY A 55 13.02 10.76 5.87
N ARG A 56 11.99 11.56 6.09
CA ARG A 56 11.11 11.42 7.27
C ARG A 56 9.79 10.77 6.93
N ALA A 57 9.55 10.45 5.66
CA ALA A 57 8.33 9.79 5.22
C ALA A 57 8.63 8.66 4.23
N ALA A 58 7.81 7.63 4.28
CA ALA A 58 7.82 6.51 3.35
C ALA A 58 6.42 6.29 2.79
N LEU A 59 6.35 5.86 1.54
CA LEU A 59 5.12 5.51 0.85
C LEU A 59 5.23 4.06 0.40
N LEU A 60 4.30 3.23 0.86
CA LEU A 60 4.17 1.82 0.49
C LEU A 60 2.80 1.64 -0.16
N MET A 61 2.72 1.00 -1.30
CA MET A 61 1.45 0.78 -2.00
C MET A 61 1.42 -0.58 -2.67
N VAL A 62 0.23 -1.18 -2.71
CA VAL A 62 -0.12 -2.31 -3.57
C VAL A 62 -1.43 -2.01 -4.29
N ALA A 63 -1.57 -2.52 -5.49
CA ALA A 63 -2.77 -2.41 -6.30
C ALA A 63 -2.98 -3.71 -7.07
N ASP A 64 -4.22 -4.21 -7.10
CA ASP A 64 -4.67 -5.40 -7.83
C ASP A 64 -5.59 -4.94 -8.96
N GLY A 65 -5.16 -5.15 -10.19
CA GLY A 65 -5.88 -4.70 -11.37
C GLY A 65 -7.05 -5.60 -11.72
N VAL A 66 -8.22 -5.01 -11.94
CA VAL A 66 -9.47 -5.71 -12.31
C VAL A 66 -9.94 -5.21 -13.69
N GLY A 67 -10.27 -6.13 -14.57
CA GLY A 67 -10.78 -5.77 -15.90
C GLY A 67 -10.35 -6.72 -17.01
N GLY A 68 -9.51 -7.69 -16.68
CA GLY A 68 -9.01 -8.71 -17.59
C GLY A 68 -8.06 -8.21 -18.69
N LEU A 69 -7.06 -9.02 -19.06
CA LEU A 69 -6.04 -8.71 -20.06
C LEU A 69 -5.25 -7.43 -19.71
N GLN A 70 -5.13 -6.49 -20.64
CA GLN A 70 -4.33 -5.26 -20.48
C GLN A 70 -5.03 -4.16 -19.67
N ALA A 71 -6.33 -4.27 -19.41
CA ALA A 71 -7.09 -3.23 -18.73
C ALA A 71 -6.77 -3.16 -17.24
N GLY A 72 -6.68 -4.33 -16.56
CA GLY A 72 -6.32 -4.39 -15.14
C GLY A 72 -4.89 -3.93 -14.87
N GLU A 73 -3.91 -4.41 -15.65
CA GLU A 73 -2.51 -3.96 -15.54
C GLU A 73 -2.39 -2.44 -15.70
N LYS A 74 -3.08 -1.86 -16.70
CA LYS A 74 -3.05 -0.41 -16.91
C LYS A 74 -3.76 0.37 -15.81
N ALA A 75 -4.82 -0.18 -15.22
CA ALA A 75 -5.52 0.45 -14.11
C ALA A 75 -4.62 0.53 -12.87
N SER A 76 -3.98 -0.57 -12.48
CA SER A 76 -3.09 -0.63 -11.31
C SER A 76 -1.85 0.26 -11.49
N GLU A 77 -1.21 0.24 -12.67
CA GLU A 77 -0.10 1.12 -13.02
C GLU A 77 -0.50 2.60 -12.90
N THR A 78 -1.59 3.00 -13.58
CA THR A 78 -2.07 4.39 -13.58
C THR A 78 -2.45 4.85 -12.17
N ALA A 79 -3.06 3.98 -11.38
CA ALA A 79 -3.44 4.30 -10.00
C ALA A 79 -2.21 4.60 -9.14
N LEU A 80 -1.18 3.74 -9.15
CA LEU A 80 0.01 3.95 -8.34
C LEU A 80 0.80 5.19 -8.77
N GLU A 81 0.97 5.42 -10.07
CA GLU A 81 1.66 6.61 -10.60
C GLU A 81 0.94 7.91 -10.20
N ASN A 82 -0.37 7.98 -10.37
CA ASN A 82 -1.13 9.19 -10.08
C ASN A 82 -1.23 9.47 -8.58
N VAL A 83 -1.49 8.45 -7.76
CA VAL A 83 -1.49 8.62 -6.30
C VAL A 83 -0.11 9.10 -5.82
N ALA A 84 0.99 8.46 -6.26
CA ALA A 84 2.34 8.89 -5.89
C ALA A 84 2.61 10.34 -6.28
N ARG A 85 2.18 10.75 -7.48
CA ARG A 85 2.30 12.14 -7.96
C ARG A 85 1.49 13.10 -7.11
N TYR A 86 0.21 12.80 -6.84
CA TYR A 86 -0.66 13.67 -6.04
C TYR A 86 -0.19 13.77 -4.60
N VAL A 87 0.19 12.66 -3.97
CA VAL A 87 0.75 12.66 -2.61
C VAL A 87 2.00 13.53 -2.56
N THR A 88 2.92 13.40 -3.52
CA THR A 88 4.14 14.21 -3.58
C THR A 88 3.86 15.70 -3.75
N GLN A 89 2.85 16.08 -4.54
CA GLN A 89 2.49 17.47 -4.80
C GLN A 89 1.75 18.12 -3.63
N THR A 90 0.93 17.36 -2.91
CA THR A 90 0.10 17.86 -1.80
C THR A 90 0.83 17.80 -0.46
N MET A 91 1.82 16.94 -0.30
CA MET A 91 2.64 16.89 0.90
C MET A 91 3.47 18.18 1.07
N ARG A 92 2.80 19.25 1.44
CA ARG A 92 3.47 20.38 2.07
C ARG A 92 4.18 19.83 3.31
N CYS A 93 5.41 20.28 3.58
CA CYS A 93 6.23 19.84 4.70
C CYS A 93 5.44 19.88 6.04
N TYR A 94 4.68 18.83 6.33
CA TYR A 94 3.95 18.70 7.61
C TYR A 94 4.94 18.31 8.70
N TYR A 95 5.57 19.32 9.30
CA TYR A 95 6.48 19.15 10.43
C TYR A 95 5.86 19.51 11.78
N THR A 96 4.64 20.02 11.80
CA THR A 96 3.89 20.33 13.00
C THR A 96 2.62 19.50 13.03
N VAL A 97 2.58 18.52 13.93
CA VAL A 97 1.41 17.68 14.18
C VAL A 97 0.54 18.40 15.19
N ASP A 98 -0.31 19.31 14.71
CA ASP A 98 -1.54 19.64 15.42
C ASP A 98 -2.70 18.82 14.83
N GLU A 99 -3.72 18.59 15.61
CA GLU A 99 -4.89 17.77 15.26
C GLU A 99 -5.58 18.28 13.98
N ALA A 100 -5.65 19.59 13.79
CA ALA A 100 -6.23 20.23 12.61
C ALA A 100 -5.36 20.05 11.35
N ALA A 101 -4.04 19.90 11.51
CA ALA A 101 -3.14 19.58 10.40
C ALA A 101 -3.29 18.11 9.99
N GLU A 102 -3.50 17.21 10.94
CA GLU A 102 -3.74 15.78 10.67
C GLU A 102 -5.04 15.55 9.91
N GLU A 103 -6.14 16.17 10.33
CA GLU A 103 -7.42 16.10 9.61
C GLU A 103 -7.31 16.59 8.16
N ARG A 104 -6.63 17.71 7.94
CA ARG A 104 -6.38 18.22 6.58
C ARG A 104 -5.53 17.26 5.75
N PHE A 105 -4.53 16.63 6.35
CA PHE A 105 -3.68 15.66 5.68
C PHE A 105 -4.47 14.41 5.26
N ILE A 106 -5.33 13.89 6.13
CA ILE A 106 -6.23 12.78 5.82
C ILE A 106 -7.15 13.14 4.64
N GLU A 107 -7.71 14.35 4.63
CA GLU A 107 -8.57 14.80 3.54
C GLU A 107 -7.80 15.01 2.21
N GLU A 108 -6.55 15.46 2.28
CA GLU A 108 -5.67 15.54 1.11
C GLU A 108 -5.35 14.15 0.53
N LEU A 109 -5.12 13.13 1.39
CA LEU A 109 -4.95 11.75 0.95
C LEU A 109 -6.21 11.20 0.27
N ARG A 110 -7.40 11.43 0.86
CA ARG A 110 -8.68 11.06 0.24
C ARG A 110 -8.86 11.74 -1.12
N THR A 111 -8.56 13.03 -1.19
CA THR A 111 -8.66 13.82 -2.42
C THR A 111 -7.70 13.29 -3.49
N ALA A 112 -6.47 12.91 -3.14
CA ALA A 112 -5.51 12.32 -4.07
C ALA A 112 -6.05 11.01 -4.66
N VAL A 113 -6.63 10.15 -3.83
CA VAL A 113 -7.24 8.88 -4.28
C VAL A 113 -8.47 9.12 -5.16
N MET A 114 -9.33 10.08 -4.81
CA MET A 114 -10.51 10.38 -5.63
C MET A 114 -10.15 11.00 -6.99
N ARG A 115 -9.13 11.86 -7.07
CA ARG A 115 -8.60 12.34 -8.35
C ARG A 115 -8.03 11.20 -9.20
N THR A 116 -7.29 10.29 -8.55
CA THR A 116 -6.79 9.10 -9.25
C THR A 116 -7.92 8.24 -9.78
N HIS A 117 -9.01 8.08 -9.03
CA HIS A 117 -10.21 7.39 -9.49
C HIS A 117 -10.79 8.03 -10.77
N GLU A 118 -10.93 9.35 -10.79
CA GLU A 118 -11.40 10.10 -11.96
C GLU A 118 -10.45 9.92 -13.16
N ASP A 119 -9.14 9.99 -12.94
CA ASP A 119 -8.13 9.80 -14.00
C ASP A 119 -8.20 8.39 -14.61
N VAL A 120 -8.37 7.34 -13.78
CA VAL A 120 -8.50 5.95 -14.25
C VAL A 120 -9.79 5.79 -15.06
N GLN A 121 -10.92 6.37 -14.62
CA GLN A 121 -12.17 6.34 -15.39
C GLN A 121 -12.00 7.01 -16.77
N GLN A 122 -11.43 8.21 -16.79
CA GLN A 122 -11.20 8.96 -18.04
C GLN A 122 -10.27 8.22 -18.97
N ALA A 123 -9.22 7.58 -18.46
CA ALA A 123 -8.29 6.79 -19.26
C ALA A 123 -8.98 5.58 -19.87
N GLY A 124 -9.84 4.88 -19.12
CA GLY A 124 -10.65 3.76 -19.62
C GLY A 124 -11.62 4.17 -20.72
N GLU A 125 -12.30 5.32 -20.57
CA GLU A 125 -13.20 5.84 -21.57
C GLU A 125 -12.50 6.32 -22.85
N ALA A 126 -11.26 6.80 -22.72
CA ALA A 126 -10.50 7.35 -23.84
C ALA A 126 -9.86 6.28 -24.75
N HIS A 127 -9.71 5.04 -24.28
CA HIS A 127 -8.96 4.00 -24.98
C HIS A 127 -9.81 2.75 -25.24
N PRO A 128 -10.13 2.41 -26.51
CA PRO A 128 -10.84 1.19 -26.84
C PRO A 128 -10.15 -0.06 -26.27
N GLY A 129 -10.90 -0.90 -25.57
CA GLY A 129 -10.42 -2.11 -24.91
C GLY A 129 -9.96 -1.92 -23.46
N GLN A 130 -10.10 -0.72 -22.92
CA GLN A 130 -9.83 -0.41 -21.51
C GLN A 130 -11.10 0.04 -20.76
N GLU A 131 -12.26 -0.07 -21.41
CA GLU A 131 -13.54 0.31 -20.81
C GLU A 131 -13.80 -0.49 -19.53
N GLY A 132 -14.12 0.22 -18.46
CA GLY A 132 -14.40 -0.39 -17.15
C GLY A 132 -13.17 -0.93 -16.44
N MET A 133 -11.96 -0.53 -16.84
CA MET A 133 -10.75 -0.85 -16.08
C MET A 133 -10.85 -0.34 -14.65
N ALA A 134 -10.46 -1.17 -13.70
CA ALA A 134 -10.51 -0.85 -12.28
C ALA A 134 -9.34 -1.49 -11.54
N THR A 135 -9.08 -1.03 -10.32
CA THR A 135 -8.04 -1.60 -9.47
C THR A 135 -8.35 -1.38 -8.00
N THR A 136 -7.83 -2.25 -7.13
CA THR A 136 -7.75 -1.96 -5.71
C THR A 136 -6.62 -0.94 -5.45
N LEU A 137 -6.58 -0.39 -4.25
CA LEU A 137 -5.46 0.39 -3.74
C LEU A 137 -5.38 0.23 -2.22
N THR A 138 -4.26 -0.28 -1.74
CA THR A 138 -3.86 -0.18 -0.33
C THR A 138 -2.58 0.62 -0.26
N LEU A 139 -2.65 1.79 0.38
CA LEU A 139 -1.55 2.74 0.53
C LEU A 139 -1.24 2.92 2.01
N VAL A 140 0.04 2.90 2.37
CA VAL A 140 0.52 3.30 3.70
C VAL A 140 1.52 4.43 3.53
N ASN A 141 1.19 5.59 4.08
CA ASN A 141 2.10 6.72 4.17
C ASN A 141 2.59 6.85 5.62
N VAL A 142 3.89 6.65 5.84
CA VAL A 142 4.51 6.76 7.17
C VAL A 142 5.22 8.10 7.28
N VAL A 143 4.80 8.92 8.24
CA VAL A 143 5.39 10.21 8.56
C VAL A 143 5.71 10.26 10.05
N ASN A 144 6.97 10.42 10.41
CA ASN A 144 7.40 10.52 11.81
C ASN A 144 6.81 9.42 12.73
N ARG A 145 6.81 8.16 12.29
CA ARG A 145 6.23 7.00 12.98
C ARG A 145 4.69 7.02 13.12
N ARG A 146 4.01 7.91 12.45
CA ARG A 146 2.56 7.88 12.27
C ARG A 146 2.28 7.29 10.89
N ALA A 147 1.52 6.22 10.83
CA ALA A 147 1.07 5.61 9.58
C ALA A 147 -0.36 6.04 9.26
N TYR A 148 -0.57 6.41 8.00
CA TYR A 148 -1.86 6.72 7.41
C TYR A 148 -2.12 5.67 6.33
N VAL A 149 -3.10 4.81 6.58
CA VAL A 149 -3.46 3.72 5.68
C VAL A 149 -4.70 4.12 4.91
N VAL A 150 -4.62 4.15 3.59
CA VAL A 150 -5.78 4.40 2.72
C VAL A 150 -6.13 3.11 1.99
N GLN A 151 -7.41 2.77 2.01
CA GLN A 151 -7.96 1.53 1.47
C GLN A 151 -9.05 1.80 0.45
N VAL A 152 -8.95 1.14 -0.72
CA VAL A 152 -9.99 0.95 -1.72
C VAL A 152 -9.88 -0.48 -2.23
N GLY A 153 -10.91 -1.31 -2.02
CA GLY A 153 -10.92 -2.71 -2.44
C GLY A 153 -10.64 -3.72 -1.33
N ASP A 154 -10.07 -4.86 -1.67
CA ASP A 154 -9.84 -6.02 -0.79
C ASP A 154 -8.35 -6.44 -0.66
N SER A 155 -7.42 -5.69 -1.26
CA SER A 155 -6.01 -5.77 -0.89
C SER A 155 -5.86 -5.36 0.58
N ARG A 156 -4.96 -5.97 1.34
CA ARG A 156 -4.95 -5.82 2.80
C ARG A 156 -3.69 -5.18 3.34
N CYS A 157 -3.83 -4.47 4.45
CA CYS A 157 -2.74 -4.02 5.31
C CYS A 157 -2.86 -4.68 6.68
N TYR A 158 -1.76 -5.26 7.14
CA TYR A 158 -1.63 -5.87 8.47
C TYR A 158 -0.55 -5.16 9.28
N LEU A 159 -0.74 -5.15 10.59
CA LEU A 159 0.27 -4.82 11.59
C LEU A 159 0.59 -6.06 12.42
N PHE A 160 1.87 -6.43 12.48
CA PHE A 160 2.37 -7.38 13.47
C PHE A 160 3.14 -6.61 14.53
N ARG A 161 2.73 -6.77 15.80
CA ARG A 161 3.29 -6.13 16.99
C ARG A 161 3.21 -7.08 18.16
N ASP A 162 4.29 -7.21 18.94
CA ASP A 162 4.35 -7.98 20.20
C ASP A 162 3.83 -9.43 20.05
N GLY A 163 4.08 -10.05 18.91
CA GLY A 163 3.65 -11.41 18.63
C GLY A 163 2.21 -11.55 18.12
N GLU A 164 1.47 -10.45 17.96
CA GLU A 164 0.08 -10.45 17.49
C GLU A 164 -0.02 -9.85 16.08
N LEU A 165 -0.85 -10.48 15.22
CA LEU A 165 -1.18 -10.01 13.88
C LEU A 165 -2.57 -9.39 13.88
N SER A 166 -2.67 -8.15 13.43
CA SER A 166 -3.93 -7.42 13.28
C SER A 166 -4.11 -6.97 11.83
N GLN A 167 -5.25 -7.30 11.21
CA GLN A 167 -5.64 -6.70 9.95
C GLN A 167 -6.14 -5.28 10.23
N ILE A 168 -5.50 -4.28 9.61
CA ILE A 168 -5.83 -2.86 9.79
C ILE A 168 -6.95 -2.43 8.87
N THR A 169 -6.91 -2.90 7.63
CA THR A 169 -7.91 -2.58 6.60
C THR A 169 -9.09 -3.54 6.66
N ARG A 170 -10.27 -3.04 6.30
CA ARG A 170 -11.46 -3.85 6.08
C ARG A 170 -11.58 -4.16 4.59
N ASP A 171 -11.87 -5.41 4.25
CA ASP A 171 -12.13 -5.77 2.85
C ASP A 171 -13.41 -5.12 2.35
N GLN A 172 -13.34 -4.41 1.24
CA GLN A 172 -14.49 -3.77 0.61
C GLN A 172 -15.06 -4.71 -0.48
N THR A 173 -15.72 -5.77 -0.01
CA THR A 173 -16.42 -6.76 -0.84
C THR A 173 -17.91 -6.81 -0.50
N VAL A 174 -18.73 -7.28 -1.45
CA VAL A 174 -20.16 -7.47 -1.22
C VAL A 174 -20.42 -8.44 -0.06
N ALA A 175 -19.60 -9.49 0.09
CA ALA A 175 -19.73 -10.43 1.20
C ALA A 175 -19.48 -9.77 2.55
N GLN A 176 -18.44 -8.94 2.67
CA GLN A 176 -18.12 -8.23 3.90
C GLN A 176 -19.21 -7.19 4.24
N ASP A 177 -19.76 -6.50 3.25
CA ASP A 177 -20.88 -5.58 3.46
C ASP A 177 -22.12 -6.29 4.02
N LEU A 178 -22.40 -7.53 3.59
CA LEU A 178 -23.48 -8.34 4.13
C LEU A 178 -23.20 -8.83 5.56
N VAL A 179 -21.92 -9.05 5.91
CA VAL A 179 -21.52 -9.37 7.29
C VAL A 179 -21.76 -8.19 8.21
N ASP A 180 -21.35 -7.00 7.80
CA ASP A 180 -21.49 -5.77 8.60
C ASP A 180 -22.96 -5.38 8.83
N GLN A 181 -23.83 -5.70 7.85
CA GLN A 181 -25.29 -5.55 7.98
C GLN A 181 -25.94 -6.65 8.82
N GLY A 182 -25.17 -7.63 9.29
CA GLY A 182 -25.72 -8.78 10.06
C GLY A 182 -26.55 -9.77 9.23
N VAL A 183 -26.50 -9.67 7.90
CA VAL A 183 -27.21 -10.56 6.97
C VAL A 183 -26.47 -11.91 6.78
N MET A 184 -25.15 -11.89 6.91
CA MET A 184 -24.28 -13.04 6.72
C MET A 184 -23.29 -13.17 7.88
N SER A 185 -22.90 -14.40 8.24
CA SER A 185 -21.82 -14.61 9.19
C SER A 185 -20.45 -14.50 8.49
N ALA A 186 -19.38 -14.12 9.20
CA ALA A 186 -18.03 -14.04 8.65
C ALA A 186 -17.58 -15.38 8.03
N VAL A 187 -17.87 -16.51 8.69
CA VAL A 187 -17.54 -17.86 8.17
C VAL A 187 -18.28 -18.15 6.85
N THR A 188 -19.52 -17.72 6.73
CA THR A 188 -20.28 -17.90 5.48
C THR A 188 -19.77 -16.99 4.38
N ALA A 189 -19.38 -15.75 4.71
CA ALA A 189 -18.85 -14.77 3.77
C ALA A 189 -17.56 -15.25 3.11
N GLU A 190 -16.66 -15.84 3.86
CA GLU A 190 -15.35 -16.34 3.38
C GLU A 190 -15.52 -17.39 2.25
N HIS A 191 -16.57 -18.19 2.29
CA HIS A 191 -16.86 -19.23 1.28
C HIS A 191 -17.96 -18.81 0.28
N SER A 192 -18.40 -17.55 0.33
CA SER A 192 -19.45 -17.03 -0.53
C SER A 192 -18.91 -16.67 -1.92
N PRO A 193 -19.69 -16.86 -2.98
CA PRO A 193 -19.32 -16.33 -4.30
C PRO A 193 -19.25 -14.78 -4.34
N PHE A 194 -19.74 -14.11 -3.31
CA PHE A 194 -19.66 -12.65 -3.17
C PHE A 194 -18.36 -12.17 -2.51
N SER A 195 -17.51 -13.08 -2.02
CA SER A 195 -16.24 -12.73 -1.37
C SER A 195 -15.22 -12.07 -2.32
N HIS A 196 -15.35 -12.33 -3.63
CA HIS A 196 -14.48 -11.76 -4.66
C HIS A 196 -15.13 -10.61 -5.46
N ILE A 197 -16.34 -10.20 -5.07
CA ILE A 197 -17.02 -9.08 -5.73
C ILE A 197 -16.73 -7.81 -4.94
N LEU A 198 -15.91 -6.94 -5.52
CA LEU A 198 -15.57 -5.67 -4.92
C LEU A 198 -16.80 -4.76 -4.81
N SER A 199 -17.00 -4.17 -3.64
CA SER A 199 -17.98 -3.08 -3.43
C SER A 199 -17.34 -1.70 -3.61
N SER A 200 -15.99 -1.66 -3.67
CA SER A 200 -15.22 -0.43 -3.88
C SER A 200 -13.97 -0.72 -4.71
N ALA A 201 -13.74 0.07 -5.78
CA ALA A 201 -12.56 -0.02 -6.65
C ALA A 201 -12.26 1.33 -7.32
N ILE A 202 -11.00 1.66 -7.50
CA ILE A 202 -10.52 2.79 -8.32
C ILE A 202 -10.92 2.52 -9.78
N GLY A 203 -11.52 3.49 -10.45
CA GLY A 203 -12.06 3.31 -11.82
C GLY A 203 -13.51 2.81 -11.84
N GLY A 204 -13.95 2.05 -10.83
CA GLY A 204 -15.34 1.58 -10.66
C GLY A 204 -16.15 2.51 -9.75
N THR A 205 -16.57 2.01 -8.60
CA THR A 205 -17.13 2.80 -7.49
C THR A 205 -16.08 2.91 -6.40
N ALA A 206 -15.62 4.11 -6.06
CA ALA A 206 -14.57 4.29 -5.06
C ALA A 206 -15.13 4.90 -3.76
N SER A 207 -14.82 4.26 -2.64
CA SER A 207 -15.12 4.74 -1.29
C SER A 207 -13.87 4.62 -0.40
N PRO A 208 -12.93 5.57 -0.46
CA PRO A 208 -11.68 5.49 0.29
C PRO A 208 -11.91 5.52 1.80
N GLU A 209 -11.44 4.50 2.51
CA GLU A 209 -11.35 4.48 3.97
C GLU A 209 -9.93 4.85 4.40
N VAL A 210 -9.81 5.57 5.53
CA VAL A 210 -8.51 5.98 6.07
C VAL A 210 -8.41 5.56 7.51
N TYR A 211 -7.33 4.85 7.83
CA TYR A 211 -6.97 4.41 9.17
C TYR A 211 -5.67 5.09 9.60
N THR A 212 -5.52 5.36 10.88
CA THR A 212 -4.30 5.96 11.44
C THR A 212 -3.80 5.13 12.60
N LEU A 213 -2.47 4.95 12.68
CA LEU A 213 -1.85 4.23 13.78
C LEU A 213 -0.45 4.76 14.06
N ASP A 214 -0.06 4.76 15.35
CA ASP A 214 1.31 5.04 15.76
C ASP A 214 2.16 3.78 15.60
N LEU A 215 3.35 3.93 15.03
CA LEU A 215 4.30 2.84 14.83
C LEU A 215 5.38 2.84 15.92
N HIS A 216 5.69 1.67 16.42
CA HIS A 216 6.76 1.42 17.37
C HIS A 216 7.94 0.75 16.67
N THR A 217 9.11 0.82 17.28
CA THR A 217 10.28 0.05 16.84
C THR A 217 9.92 -1.44 16.80
N ASP A 218 10.41 -2.15 15.79
CA ASP A 218 10.16 -3.55 15.48
C ASP A 218 8.73 -3.91 15.03
N ASP A 219 7.81 -2.96 14.92
CA ASP A 219 6.56 -3.20 14.20
C ASP A 219 6.83 -3.68 12.77
N MET A 220 6.02 -4.63 12.33
CA MET A 220 6.03 -5.07 10.94
C MET A 220 4.72 -4.69 10.26
N LEU A 221 4.82 -4.01 9.13
CA LEU A 221 3.71 -3.79 8.22
C LEU A 221 3.78 -4.80 7.08
N LEU A 222 2.64 -5.37 6.73
CA LEU A 222 2.46 -6.22 5.55
C LEU A 222 1.33 -5.64 4.71
N LEU A 223 1.62 -5.31 3.45
CA LEU A 223 0.60 -5.04 2.45
C LEU A 223 0.59 -6.20 1.45
N SER A 224 -0.58 -6.63 1.05
CA SER A 224 -0.69 -7.69 0.04
C SER A 224 -1.96 -7.58 -0.78
N THR A 225 -1.90 -8.05 -2.02
CA THR A 225 -3.08 -8.38 -2.81
C THR A 225 -3.71 -9.68 -2.31
N ASP A 226 -4.92 -9.99 -2.75
CA ASP A 226 -5.69 -11.15 -2.32
C ASP A 226 -5.03 -12.49 -2.70
N GLY A 227 -4.16 -12.49 -3.73
CA GLY A 227 -3.39 -13.66 -4.13
C GLY A 227 -2.44 -14.21 -3.06
N LEU A 228 -2.01 -13.40 -2.09
CA LEU A 228 -1.31 -13.92 -0.91
C LEU A 228 -2.29 -14.58 0.06
N THR A 229 -3.36 -13.90 0.43
CA THR A 229 -4.26 -14.31 1.51
C THR A 229 -5.23 -15.42 1.12
N LYS A 230 -5.34 -15.71 -0.17
CA LYS A 230 -6.00 -16.94 -0.69
C LYS A 230 -5.22 -18.21 -0.34
N HIS A 231 -3.90 -18.10 -0.14
CA HIS A 231 -3.00 -19.24 -0.01
C HIS A 231 -2.26 -19.29 1.33
N VAL A 232 -2.06 -18.16 2.00
CA VAL A 232 -1.31 -18.07 3.25
C VAL A 232 -2.24 -17.62 4.37
N SER A 233 -2.42 -18.46 5.37
CA SER A 233 -3.30 -18.20 6.52
C SER A 233 -2.74 -17.14 7.47
N ASN A 234 -3.61 -16.50 8.26
CA ASN A 234 -3.18 -15.53 9.29
C ASN A 234 -2.21 -16.14 10.32
N VAL A 235 -2.27 -17.44 10.58
CA VAL A 235 -1.32 -18.12 11.49
C VAL A 235 0.06 -18.14 10.85
N GLU A 236 0.16 -18.52 9.59
CA GLU A 236 1.42 -18.53 8.84
C GLU A 236 1.98 -17.10 8.63
N LEU A 237 1.13 -16.13 8.30
CA LEU A 237 1.54 -14.72 8.22
C LEU A 237 2.15 -14.26 9.55
N ARG A 238 1.51 -14.55 10.67
CA ARG A 238 1.99 -14.23 12.01
C ARG A 238 3.36 -14.86 12.30
N GLU A 239 3.54 -16.13 11.96
CA GLU A 239 4.81 -16.86 12.14
C GLU A 239 5.93 -16.24 11.32
N GLN A 240 5.67 -15.91 10.04
CA GLN A 240 6.69 -15.33 9.17
C GLN A 240 7.07 -13.90 9.59
N LEU A 241 6.10 -13.06 9.92
CA LEU A 241 6.34 -11.69 10.37
C LEU A 241 7.04 -11.62 11.73
N GLY A 242 6.86 -12.63 12.58
CA GLY A 242 7.58 -12.77 13.86
C GLY A 242 9.04 -13.20 13.72
N SER A 243 9.51 -13.52 12.50
CA SER A 243 10.91 -13.89 12.26
C SER A 243 11.85 -12.68 12.42
N PRO A 244 13.07 -12.88 12.95
CA PRO A 244 14.09 -11.84 13.04
C PRO A 244 14.75 -11.50 11.69
N ASP A 245 14.35 -12.16 10.60
CA ASP A 245 14.92 -11.98 9.28
C ASP A 245 14.60 -10.59 8.68
N SER A 246 15.32 -10.20 7.62
CA SER A 246 15.09 -8.96 6.89
C SER A 246 13.71 -8.94 6.21
N ALA A 247 13.17 -7.75 5.93
CA ALA A 247 11.94 -7.59 5.16
C ALA A 247 12.00 -8.32 3.81
N GLU A 248 13.17 -8.32 3.14
CA GLU A 248 13.40 -9.05 1.89
C GLU A 248 13.21 -10.55 2.05
N ALA A 249 13.82 -11.15 3.08
CA ALA A 249 13.74 -12.59 3.30
C ALA A 249 12.32 -13.04 3.63
N ILE A 250 11.61 -12.27 4.46
CA ILE A 250 10.20 -12.53 4.84
C ILE A 250 9.29 -12.39 3.62
N CYS A 251 9.42 -11.30 2.87
CA CYS A 251 8.63 -11.03 1.67
C CYS A 251 8.75 -12.18 0.64
N ASN A 252 9.99 -12.59 0.34
CA ASN A 252 10.24 -13.68 -0.61
C ASN A 252 9.70 -15.02 -0.12
N ARG A 253 9.76 -15.31 1.19
CA ARG A 253 9.14 -16.53 1.74
C ARG A 253 7.62 -16.52 1.62
N LEU A 254 6.97 -15.41 1.97
CA LEU A 254 5.51 -15.28 1.84
C LEU A 254 5.06 -15.48 0.40
N LEU A 255 5.76 -14.85 -0.55
CA LEU A 255 5.50 -15.03 -1.97
C LEU A 255 5.65 -16.52 -2.37
N GLN A 256 6.74 -17.17 -1.95
CA GLN A 256 7.00 -18.57 -2.28
C GLN A 256 5.94 -19.51 -1.66
N MET A 257 5.50 -19.25 -0.42
CA MET A 257 4.43 -20.01 0.24
C MET A 257 3.13 -19.95 -0.58
N ALA A 258 2.72 -18.77 -1.03
CA ALA A 258 1.54 -18.62 -1.88
C ALA A 258 1.67 -19.39 -3.20
N LEU A 259 2.86 -19.36 -3.81
CA LEU A 259 3.13 -20.13 -5.02
C LEU A 259 3.09 -21.64 -4.75
N ASP A 260 3.67 -22.12 -3.65
CA ASP A 260 3.72 -23.54 -3.32
C ASP A 260 2.34 -24.13 -3.01
N ASP A 261 1.45 -23.34 -2.42
CA ASP A 261 0.05 -23.73 -2.17
C ASP A 261 -0.85 -23.56 -3.41
N GLY A 262 -0.29 -23.28 -4.58
CA GLY A 262 -1.04 -23.31 -5.84
C GLY A 262 -0.89 -22.06 -6.69
N GLY A 263 -0.68 -20.87 -6.10
CA GLY A 263 -0.46 -19.62 -6.82
C GLY A 263 -1.56 -19.34 -7.85
N SER A 264 -2.82 -19.43 -7.43
CA SER A 264 -3.99 -19.38 -8.33
C SER A 264 -4.23 -17.98 -8.92
N ASP A 265 -3.61 -16.94 -8.35
CA ASP A 265 -3.72 -15.55 -8.77
C ASP A 265 -2.36 -14.86 -8.87
N ASN A 266 -2.35 -13.61 -9.35
CA ASN A 266 -1.22 -12.71 -9.17
C ASN A 266 -0.98 -12.53 -7.66
N VAL A 267 0.27 -12.47 -7.24
CA VAL A 267 0.64 -12.37 -5.82
C VAL A 267 1.60 -11.20 -5.65
N THR A 268 1.18 -10.21 -4.87
CA THR A 268 2.03 -9.06 -4.54
C THR A 268 2.10 -8.89 -3.03
N VAL A 269 3.33 -8.73 -2.54
CA VAL A 269 3.66 -8.64 -1.12
C VAL A 269 4.62 -7.48 -0.89
N VAL A 270 4.33 -6.64 0.09
CA VAL A 270 5.23 -5.59 0.58
C VAL A 270 5.36 -5.78 2.09
N VAL A 271 6.59 -5.95 2.56
CA VAL A 271 6.91 -6.07 4.00
C VAL A 271 7.76 -4.88 4.42
N ALA A 272 7.46 -4.27 5.55
CA ALA A 272 8.26 -3.19 6.11
C ALA A 272 8.40 -3.33 7.63
N ARG A 273 9.66 -3.32 8.12
CA ARG A 273 10.00 -3.29 9.54
C ARG A 273 10.30 -1.87 9.97
N VAL A 274 9.75 -1.44 11.07
CA VAL A 274 10.05 -0.13 11.68
C VAL A 274 11.37 -0.22 12.43
N LEU A 275 12.37 0.56 11.99
CA LEU A 275 13.71 0.60 12.59
C LEU A 275 13.77 1.58 13.76
N GLU A 276 14.78 1.42 14.61
CA GLU A 276 15.14 2.45 15.57
C GLU A 276 15.50 3.76 14.86
N PRO A 277 15.11 4.93 15.42
CA PRO A 277 15.60 6.20 14.90
C PRO A 277 17.13 6.21 14.94
N PRO A 278 17.79 6.80 13.91
CA PRO A 278 19.23 7.00 14.00
C PRO A 278 19.52 7.86 15.26
N VAL A 279 20.52 7.44 16.02
CA VAL A 279 21.04 8.28 17.13
C VAL A 279 21.58 9.55 16.50
N GLU A 280 20.99 10.69 16.82
CA GLU A 280 21.54 12.00 16.42
C GLU A 280 22.80 12.23 17.28
N ASP A 281 23.99 12.19 16.65
CA ASP A 281 25.26 12.58 17.27
C ASP A 281 25.39 14.10 17.39
#